data_68068a2e72d61e01aea8652235c72757
#
_entry.id   68068a2e72d61e01aea8652235c72757
#
_cell.length_a   1.000
_cell.length_b   1.000
_cell.length_c   1.000
_cell.angle_alpha   90.00
_cell.angle_beta   90.00
_cell.angle_gamma   90.00
#
_symmetry.space_group_name_H-M   'P 1'
#
loop_
_entity.id
_entity.type
_entity.pdbx_description
1 polymer ?
#
loop_
_entity_poly.entity_id
_entity_poly.type
_entity_poly.pdbx_seq_one_letter_code
_entity_poly.pdbx_strand_id
1 'polypeptide(L)'
;LLLITFRFGERLIYMKDWNGKRYHSLNYFLRNKYGEKIYKIPLDGGFTCPNRDGKVAKGGCTFCSSHGSGDFAGSRILTITEQFDDRKKVMEKKWNKGKYIAYFQAYTNTYAPIEELRDKYNQAIAEENVVALSIATRPDCLGDDVLELLEEMSKKVYLWVELGLQT
;
A
#
# COMPACT_ATOMS: atom_id res chain seq x y z
N LEU A 1 -27.69 -2.32 12.84
CA LEU A 1 -27.05 -3.66 12.91
C LEU A 1 -28.13 -4.70 12.72
N LEU A 2 -28.31 -5.22 11.50
CA LEU A 2 -29.28 -6.29 11.25
C LEU A 2 -28.61 -7.61 11.60
N LEU A 3 -28.97 -8.18 12.74
CA LEU A 3 -28.55 -9.53 13.15
C LEU A 3 -29.52 -10.53 12.50
N ILE A 4 -29.10 -11.18 11.40
CA ILE A 4 -29.83 -12.30 10.83
C ILE A 4 -29.37 -13.57 11.55
N THR A 5 -30.25 -14.13 12.39
CA THR A 5 -30.01 -15.39 13.08
C THR A 5 -30.64 -16.52 12.31
N PHE A 6 -29.85 -17.47 11.83
CA PHE A 6 -30.36 -18.77 11.34
C PHE A 6 -30.24 -19.81 12.44
N ARG A 7 -31.35 -20.46 12.81
CA ARG A 7 -31.33 -21.67 13.66
C ARG A 7 -31.15 -22.90 12.76
N PHE A 8 -29.98 -23.49 12.80
CA PHE A 8 -29.76 -24.86 12.34
C PHE A 8 -29.32 -25.69 13.57
N GLY A 9 -30.22 -26.47 14.11
CA GLY A 9 -29.97 -27.17 15.36
C GLY A 9 -29.73 -26.19 16.54
N GLU A 10 -29.14 -26.60 17.63
CA GLU A 10 -28.90 -25.78 18.82
C GLU A 10 -27.68 -24.80 18.71
N ARG A 11 -27.12 -24.56 17.54
CA ARG A 11 -26.04 -23.59 17.32
C ARG A 11 -26.53 -22.32 16.64
N LEU A 12 -26.50 -21.22 17.38
CA LEU A 12 -26.61 -19.86 16.83
C LEU A 12 -25.37 -19.52 16.02
N ILE A 13 -25.48 -19.46 14.69
CA ILE A 13 -24.43 -18.96 13.82
C ILE A 13 -24.63 -17.44 13.66
N TYR A 14 -23.79 -16.65 14.31
CA TYR A 14 -23.73 -15.21 14.08
C TYR A 14 -23.04 -14.93 12.76
N MET A 15 -23.80 -14.60 11.75
CA MET A 15 -23.23 -14.08 10.49
C MET A 15 -22.96 -12.59 10.68
N LYS A 16 -21.67 -12.22 10.68
CA LYS A 16 -21.27 -10.83 10.71
C LYS A 16 -21.55 -10.21 9.34
N ASP A 17 -22.42 -9.21 9.30
CA ASP A 17 -22.70 -8.48 8.07
C ASP A 17 -21.62 -7.40 7.85
N TRP A 18 -20.95 -7.47 6.70
CA TRP A 18 -19.99 -6.49 6.23
C TRP A 18 -20.55 -5.69 5.05
N ASN A 19 -21.70 -5.01 5.29
CA ASN A 19 -22.43 -4.25 4.26
C ASN A 19 -22.91 -5.14 3.11
N GLY A 20 -23.60 -6.24 3.44
CA GLY A 20 -24.14 -7.22 2.50
C GLY A 20 -23.12 -8.17 1.88
N LYS A 21 -21.85 -8.12 2.31
CA LYS A 21 -20.78 -9.01 1.81
C LYS A 21 -20.49 -10.16 2.76
N ARG A 22 -20.12 -11.31 2.17
CA ARG A 22 -19.69 -12.50 2.93
C ARG A 22 -18.27 -12.41 3.47
N TYR A 23 -17.54 -11.34 3.16
CA TYR A 23 -16.15 -11.12 3.56
C TYR A 23 -15.92 -9.68 4.01
N HIS A 24 -14.96 -9.49 4.90
CA HIS A 24 -14.52 -8.19 5.40
C HIS A 24 -13.66 -7.49 4.33
N SER A 25 -14.28 -6.70 3.46
CA SER A 25 -13.56 -6.02 2.39
C SER A 25 -12.73 -4.85 2.92
N LEU A 26 -11.58 -4.58 2.26
CA LEU A 26 -10.74 -3.43 2.56
C LEU A 26 -11.53 -2.11 2.52
N ASN A 27 -12.39 -1.94 1.52
CA ASN A 27 -13.23 -0.75 1.42
C ASN A 27 -14.19 -0.60 2.62
N TYR A 28 -14.76 -1.70 3.13
CA TYR A 28 -15.60 -1.67 4.34
C TYR A 28 -14.77 -1.26 5.56
N PHE A 29 -13.61 -1.87 5.76
CA PHE A 29 -12.69 -1.53 6.84
C PHE A 29 -12.30 -0.05 6.81
N LEU A 30 -11.87 0.45 5.65
CA LEU A 30 -11.44 1.83 5.49
C LEU A 30 -12.56 2.85 5.73
N ARG A 31 -13.75 2.57 5.18
CA ARG A 31 -14.92 3.44 5.41
C ARG A 31 -15.32 3.50 6.89
N ASN A 32 -15.28 2.38 7.59
CA ASN A 32 -15.55 2.37 9.03
C ASN A 32 -14.48 3.11 9.84
N LYS A 33 -13.21 3.00 9.44
CA LYS A 33 -12.10 3.64 10.15
C LYS A 33 -12.05 5.16 9.91
N TYR A 34 -12.31 5.63 8.70
CA TYR A 34 -12.10 7.01 8.29
C TYR A 34 -13.38 7.78 7.95
N GLY A 35 -14.55 7.12 7.96
CA GLY A 35 -15.85 7.73 7.67
C GLY A 35 -16.16 7.94 6.19
N GLU A 36 -15.19 7.73 5.30
CA GLU A 36 -15.32 7.98 3.86
C GLU A 36 -14.53 6.96 3.01
N LYS A 37 -14.69 7.04 1.70
CA LYS A 37 -13.92 6.21 0.77
C LYS A 37 -12.46 6.69 0.71
N ILE A 38 -11.53 5.75 0.80
CA ILE A 38 -10.10 6.00 0.71
C ILE A 38 -9.58 5.47 -0.62
N TYR A 39 -8.64 6.19 -1.23
CA TYR A 39 -8.06 5.85 -2.51
C TYR A 39 -6.56 5.58 -2.36
N LYS A 40 -6.04 4.52 -2.99
CA LYS A 40 -4.60 4.31 -3.12
C LYS A 40 -4.04 5.19 -4.24
N ILE A 41 -2.99 5.93 -3.93
CA ILE A 41 -2.17 6.69 -4.90
C ILE A 41 -0.89 5.90 -5.13
N PRO A 42 -0.72 5.22 -6.27
CA PRO A 42 0.46 4.41 -6.53
C PRO A 42 1.66 5.30 -6.89
N LEU A 43 2.78 5.08 -6.18
CA LEU A 43 4.03 5.81 -6.27
C LEU A 43 5.17 4.87 -6.69
N ASP A 44 6.10 5.37 -7.49
CA ASP A 44 7.39 4.76 -7.77
C ASP A 44 8.47 5.48 -6.95
N GLY A 45 9.04 4.81 -5.95
CA GLY A 45 10.11 5.34 -5.12
C GLY A 45 11.47 5.45 -5.83
N GLY A 46 11.57 5.01 -7.09
CA GLY A 46 12.84 4.95 -7.82
C GLY A 46 13.73 3.77 -7.40
N PHE A 47 13.23 2.88 -6.55
CA PHE A 47 13.98 1.74 -6.03
C PHE A 47 14.21 0.66 -7.11
N THR A 48 15.03 -0.33 -6.78
CA THR A 48 15.27 -1.51 -7.60
C THR A 48 14.83 -2.79 -6.87
N CYS A 49 15.27 -3.94 -7.36
CA CYS A 49 14.96 -5.23 -6.76
C CYS A 49 16.20 -6.14 -6.82
N PRO A 50 16.52 -6.91 -5.76
CA PRO A 50 17.64 -7.85 -5.77
C PRO A 50 17.59 -8.88 -6.91
N ASN A 51 16.41 -9.16 -7.47
CA ASN A 51 16.25 -10.02 -8.65
C ASN A 51 16.53 -9.31 -9.98
N ARG A 52 16.87 -8.02 -9.97
CA ARG A 52 17.15 -7.23 -11.19
C ARG A 52 18.53 -6.63 -11.23
N ASP A 53 19.07 -6.21 -10.09
CA ASP A 53 20.39 -5.56 -10.00
C ASP A 53 21.57 -6.54 -10.00
N GLY A 54 21.29 -7.83 -9.93
CA GLY A 54 22.29 -8.90 -9.96
C GLY A 54 22.72 -9.40 -8.59
N LYS A 55 22.16 -8.88 -7.49
CA LYS A 55 22.51 -9.36 -6.13
C LYS A 55 21.98 -10.79 -5.89
N VAL A 56 20.76 -11.09 -6.30
CA VAL A 56 20.16 -12.42 -6.22
C VAL A 56 19.99 -13.01 -7.61
N ALA A 57 19.44 -12.24 -8.57
CA ALA A 57 19.23 -12.64 -9.96
C ALA A 57 19.31 -11.43 -10.90
N LYS A 58 19.25 -11.68 -12.22
CA LYS A 58 19.20 -10.64 -13.26
C LYS A 58 17.90 -10.76 -14.04
N GLY A 59 17.39 -9.62 -14.54
CA GLY A 59 16.23 -9.57 -15.44
C GLY A 59 14.86 -9.54 -14.74
N GLY A 60 14.78 -9.86 -13.45
CA GLY A 60 13.54 -9.86 -12.67
C GLY A 60 12.79 -11.20 -12.71
N CYS A 61 11.64 -11.23 -12.05
CA CYS A 61 10.76 -12.41 -12.00
C CYS A 61 9.90 -12.49 -13.26
N THR A 62 9.52 -13.73 -13.66
CA THR A 62 8.73 -13.98 -14.87
C THR A 62 7.34 -13.35 -14.87
N PHE A 63 6.78 -13.09 -13.70
CA PHE A 63 5.48 -12.46 -13.51
C PHE A 63 5.55 -10.93 -13.29
N CYS A 64 6.77 -10.36 -13.20
CA CYS A 64 6.98 -8.92 -13.05
C CYS A 64 7.08 -8.25 -14.42
N SER A 65 6.32 -7.16 -14.64
CA SER A 65 6.51 -6.30 -15.80
C SER A 65 7.90 -5.64 -15.79
N SER A 66 8.29 -5.03 -16.89
CA SER A 66 9.51 -4.22 -16.99
C SER A 66 9.54 -3.10 -15.94
N HIS A 67 8.38 -2.64 -15.49
CA HIS A 67 8.19 -1.60 -14.47
C HIS A 67 8.08 -2.15 -13.03
N GLY A 68 8.54 -3.38 -12.80
CA GLY A 68 8.56 -3.97 -11.45
C GLY A 68 7.18 -4.05 -10.76
N SER A 69 6.13 -4.40 -11.53
CA SER A 69 4.73 -4.38 -11.10
C SER A 69 4.18 -2.97 -10.77
N GLY A 70 4.88 -1.93 -11.20
CA GLY A 70 4.51 -0.52 -11.00
C GLY A 70 3.84 0.12 -12.22
N ASP A 71 3.15 -0.65 -13.07
CA ASP A 71 2.57 -0.16 -14.33
C ASP A 71 1.56 0.99 -14.15
N PHE A 72 0.99 1.14 -12.97
CA PHE A 72 0.08 2.23 -12.61
C PHE A 72 0.69 3.26 -11.66
N ALA A 73 1.95 3.10 -11.28
CA ALA A 73 2.67 4.05 -10.43
C ALA A 73 2.94 5.37 -11.18
N GLY A 74 3.33 6.39 -10.44
CA GLY A 74 3.83 7.63 -11.01
C GLY A 74 5.13 7.41 -11.80
N SER A 75 5.53 8.41 -12.56
CA SER A 75 6.81 8.36 -13.28
C SER A 75 7.97 8.52 -12.30
N ARG A 76 8.93 7.59 -12.30
CA ARG A 76 10.11 7.61 -11.43
C ARG A 76 11.07 8.78 -11.63
N ILE A 77 10.92 9.55 -12.72
CA ILE A 77 11.69 10.78 -12.97
C ILE A 77 11.12 11.98 -12.20
N LEU A 78 9.90 11.88 -11.70
CA LEU A 78 9.23 12.89 -10.88
C LEU A 78 9.51 12.65 -9.39
N THR A 79 9.48 13.73 -8.63
CA THR A 79 9.50 13.65 -7.16
C THR A 79 8.25 12.95 -6.62
N ILE A 80 8.27 12.49 -5.39
CA ILE A 80 7.11 11.85 -4.74
C ILE A 80 5.90 12.77 -4.75
N THR A 81 6.10 14.05 -4.43
CA THR A 81 5.04 15.09 -4.46
C THR A 81 4.44 15.26 -5.86
N GLU A 82 5.27 15.39 -6.90
CA GLU A 82 4.80 15.53 -8.27
C GLU A 82 4.02 14.30 -8.74
N GLN A 83 4.50 13.09 -8.42
CA GLN A 83 3.77 11.86 -8.70
C GLN A 83 2.42 11.82 -7.99
N PHE A 84 2.41 12.20 -6.71
CA PHE A 84 1.20 12.23 -5.91
C PHE A 84 0.16 13.18 -6.53
N ASP A 85 0.55 14.39 -6.85
CA ASP A 85 -0.31 15.40 -7.46
C ASP A 85 -0.87 14.94 -8.81
N ASP A 86 -0.04 14.34 -9.66
CA ASP A 86 -0.47 13.84 -10.97
C ASP A 86 -1.49 12.71 -10.83
N ARG A 87 -1.24 11.75 -9.94
CA ARG A 87 -2.18 10.64 -9.68
C ARG A 87 -3.46 11.14 -9.01
N LYS A 88 -3.37 12.07 -8.06
CA LYS A 88 -4.52 12.73 -7.42
C LYS A 88 -5.43 13.40 -8.45
N LYS A 89 -4.88 14.20 -9.37
CA LYS A 89 -5.64 14.83 -10.47
C LYS A 89 -6.37 13.80 -11.36
N VAL A 90 -5.73 12.67 -11.68
CA VAL A 90 -6.36 11.60 -12.46
C VAL A 90 -7.52 10.96 -11.69
N MET A 91 -7.34 10.75 -10.39
CA MET A 91 -8.36 10.16 -9.52
C MET A 91 -9.55 11.11 -9.32
N GLU A 92 -9.31 12.38 -9.08
CA GLU A 92 -10.34 13.40 -8.86
C GLU A 92 -11.22 13.67 -10.08
N LYS A 93 -10.73 13.37 -11.29
CA LYS A 93 -11.57 13.39 -12.52
C LYS A 93 -12.66 12.31 -12.52
N LYS A 94 -12.46 11.21 -11.81
CA LYS A 94 -13.40 10.06 -11.76
C LYS A 94 -14.19 10.00 -10.46
N TRP A 95 -13.64 10.58 -9.39
CA TRP A 95 -14.14 10.44 -8.03
C TRP A 95 -14.07 11.79 -7.32
N ASN A 96 -14.97 12.04 -6.39
CA ASN A 96 -14.88 13.23 -5.53
C ASN A 96 -13.60 13.22 -4.70
N LYS A 97 -13.18 14.39 -4.22
CA LYS A 97 -12.08 14.52 -3.27
C LYS A 97 -12.31 13.60 -2.06
N GLY A 98 -11.23 13.08 -1.50
CA GLY A 98 -11.27 12.17 -0.36
C GLY A 98 -9.91 12.05 0.31
N LYS A 99 -9.75 11.05 1.16
CA LYS A 99 -8.48 10.72 1.80
C LYS A 99 -7.72 9.67 1.00
N TYR A 100 -6.41 9.63 1.19
CA TYR A 100 -5.51 8.83 0.36
C TYR A 100 -4.62 7.90 1.18
N ILE A 101 -4.22 6.82 0.53
CA ILE A 101 -3.13 5.94 0.96
C ILE A 101 -1.98 6.20 0.00
N ALA A 102 -0.85 6.70 0.47
CA ALA A 102 0.38 6.71 -0.31
C ALA A 102 0.88 5.26 -0.45
N TYR A 103 0.99 4.77 -1.69
CA TYR A 103 1.27 3.37 -1.96
C TYR A 103 2.53 3.19 -2.80
N PHE A 104 3.61 2.81 -2.16
CA PHE A 104 4.85 2.41 -2.84
C PHE A 104 4.68 1.02 -3.43
N GLN A 105 4.48 0.94 -4.75
CA GLN A 105 4.14 -0.28 -5.45
C GLN A 105 5.29 -0.85 -6.27
N ALA A 106 6.02 -0.01 -6.99
CA ALA A 106 7.02 -0.42 -7.96
C ALA A 106 8.26 -1.04 -7.30
N TYR A 107 8.68 -2.22 -7.76
CA TYR A 107 9.89 -2.93 -7.32
C TYR A 107 9.85 -3.36 -5.84
N THR A 108 10.97 -3.22 -5.13
CA THR A 108 11.13 -3.62 -3.72
C THR A 108 11.34 -2.37 -2.87
N ASN A 109 10.29 -1.90 -2.24
CA ASN A 109 10.26 -0.56 -1.68
C ASN A 109 10.91 -0.41 -0.30
N THR A 110 11.63 -1.42 0.17
CA THR A 110 12.53 -1.37 1.34
C THR A 110 13.98 -1.65 0.95
N TYR A 111 14.27 -1.70 -0.35
CA TYR A 111 15.59 -2.05 -0.88
C TYR A 111 16.33 -0.80 -1.36
N ALA A 112 16.75 0.02 -0.40
CA ALA A 112 17.58 1.22 -0.58
C ALA A 112 18.22 1.61 0.76
N PRO A 113 19.18 2.56 0.80
CA PRO A 113 19.68 3.13 2.03
C PRO A 113 18.57 3.70 2.91
N ILE A 114 18.68 3.52 4.23
CA ILE A 114 17.63 3.89 5.19
C ILE A 114 17.23 5.36 5.10
N GLU A 115 18.18 6.26 4.92
CA GLU A 115 17.91 7.69 4.82
C GLU A 115 17.13 8.04 3.54
N GLU A 116 17.39 7.34 2.43
CA GLU A 116 16.61 7.49 1.20
C GLU A 116 15.16 7.00 1.38
N LEU A 117 14.97 5.84 2.02
CA LEU A 117 13.66 5.31 2.37
C LEU A 117 12.90 6.29 3.27
N ARG A 118 13.56 6.76 4.33
CA ARG A 118 13.02 7.72 5.30
C ARG A 118 12.53 8.99 4.64
N ASP A 119 13.37 9.57 3.78
CA ASP A 119 13.05 10.81 3.06
C ASP A 119 11.81 10.62 2.18
N LYS A 120 11.78 9.60 1.32
CA LYS A 120 10.66 9.33 0.43
C LYS A 120 9.35 9.01 1.18
N TYR A 121 9.43 8.25 2.26
CA TYR A 121 8.25 7.96 3.07
C TYR A 121 7.72 9.21 3.76
N ASN A 122 8.60 10.06 4.32
CA ASN A 122 8.20 11.31 4.94
C ASN A 122 7.58 12.28 3.91
N GLN A 123 8.12 12.39 2.70
CA GLN A 123 7.51 13.16 1.62
C GLN A 123 6.08 12.67 1.34
N ALA A 124 5.90 11.36 1.17
CA ALA A 124 4.60 10.78 0.83
C ALA A 124 3.54 10.97 1.94
N ILE A 125 3.92 10.87 3.21
CA ILE A 125 2.96 11.06 4.32
C ILE A 125 2.70 12.53 4.66
N ALA A 126 3.54 13.45 4.17
CA ALA A 126 3.33 14.89 4.32
C ALA A 126 2.29 15.45 3.35
N GLU A 127 1.90 14.68 2.32
CA GLU A 127 0.91 15.11 1.35
C GLU A 127 -0.48 15.27 1.96
N GLU A 128 -1.21 16.26 1.47
CA GLU A 128 -2.54 16.61 1.98
C GLU A 128 -3.51 15.43 1.90
N ASN A 129 -4.22 15.17 2.99
CA ASN A 129 -5.22 14.10 3.12
C ASN A 129 -4.66 12.67 3.01
N VAL A 130 -3.36 12.47 3.14
CA VAL A 130 -2.79 11.14 3.31
C VAL A 130 -3.04 10.66 4.74
N VAL A 131 -3.71 9.51 4.87
CA VAL A 131 -4.09 8.90 6.16
C VAL A 131 -3.44 7.55 6.40
N ALA A 132 -2.78 7.00 5.38
CA ALA A 132 -2.08 5.73 5.49
C ALA A 132 -0.91 5.67 4.50
N LEU A 133 0.08 4.87 4.86
CA LEU A 133 1.22 4.49 4.03
C LEU A 133 1.16 2.98 3.75
N SER A 134 1.27 2.57 2.50
CA SER A 134 1.34 1.16 2.09
C SER A 134 2.63 0.92 1.34
N ILE A 135 3.40 -0.10 1.75
CA ILE A 135 4.72 -0.40 1.22
C ILE A 135 4.75 -1.84 0.73
N ALA A 136 4.85 -2.04 -0.59
CA ALA A 136 5.01 -3.37 -1.17
C ALA A 136 6.49 -3.74 -1.21
N THR A 137 6.84 -4.90 -0.64
CA THR A 137 8.22 -5.35 -0.55
C THR A 137 8.36 -6.88 -0.52
N ARG A 138 9.58 -7.34 -0.40
CA ARG A 138 9.96 -8.75 -0.26
C ARG A 138 10.32 -9.07 1.19
N PRO A 139 10.01 -10.30 1.68
CA PRO A 139 10.36 -10.69 3.06
C PRO A 139 11.85 -10.64 3.37
N ASP A 140 12.71 -10.94 2.37
CA ASP A 140 14.16 -10.94 2.50
C ASP A 140 14.82 -9.55 2.40
N CYS A 141 14.00 -8.49 2.27
CA CYS A 141 14.44 -7.09 2.27
C CYS A 141 13.93 -6.32 3.49
N LEU A 142 13.81 -6.99 4.63
CA LEU A 142 13.38 -6.46 5.92
C LEU A 142 14.47 -6.71 6.97
N GLY A 143 15.60 -6.00 6.85
CA GLY A 143 16.64 -5.96 7.90
C GLY A 143 16.17 -5.22 9.14
N ASP A 144 16.92 -5.34 10.24
CA ASP A 144 16.56 -4.69 11.52
C ASP A 144 16.44 -3.18 11.39
N ASP A 145 17.33 -2.55 10.64
CA ASP A 145 17.30 -1.13 10.31
C ASP A 145 16.03 -0.69 9.56
N VAL A 146 15.56 -1.53 8.64
CA VAL A 146 14.28 -1.31 7.93
C VAL A 146 13.11 -1.48 8.90
N LEU A 147 13.14 -2.48 9.77
CA LEU A 147 12.07 -2.70 10.76
C LEU A 147 11.98 -1.52 11.74
N GLU A 148 13.11 -0.97 12.18
CA GLU A 148 13.14 0.25 13.00
C GLU A 148 12.53 1.45 12.28
N LEU A 149 12.84 1.64 10.98
CA LEU A 149 12.22 2.69 10.17
C LEU A 149 10.72 2.48 10.01
N LEU A 150 10.27 1.26 9.77
CA LEU A 150 8.84 0.96 9.65
C LEU A 150 8.11 1.19 10.97
N GLU A 151 8.74 0.88 12.11
CA GLU A 151 8.20 1.21 13.42
C GLU A 151 8.08 2.74 13.61
N GLU A 152 9.11 3.51 13.23
CA GLU A 152 9.04 4.99 13.23
C GLU A 152 7.87 5.50 12.40
N MET A 153 7.70 4.99 11.16
CA MET A 153 6.60 5.40 10.27
C MET A 153 5.23 5.02 10.85
N SER A 154 5.12 3.86 11.50
CA SER A 154 3.87 3.40 12.10
C SER A 154 3.36 4.30 13.24
N LYS A 155 4.25 5.04 13.89
CA LYS A 155 3.93 6.03 14.92
C LYS A 155 3.38 7.34 14.34
N LYS A 156 3.67 7.62 13.05
CA LYS A 156 3.26 8.84 12.34
C LYS A 156 1.96 8.66 11.54
N VAL A 157 1.77 7.48 10.94
CA VAL A 157 0.67 7.20 10.01
C VAL A 157 0.25 5.75 10.12
N TYR A 158 -1.00 5.43 9.70
CA TYR A 158 -1.41 4.04 9.61
C TYR A 158 -0.62 3.31 8.52
N LEU A 159 0.22 2.36 8.92
CA LEU A 159 1.16 1.68 8.04
C LEU A 159 0.65 0.28 7.64
N TRP A 160 0.79 -0.05 6.36
CA TRP A 160 0.71 -1.41 5.81
C TRP A 160 2.01 -1.83 5.15
N VAL A 161 2.45 -3.05 5.42
CA VAL A 161 3.52 -3.71 4.67
C VAL A 161 2.89 -4.85 3.88
N GLU A 162 3.03 -4.80 2.56
CA GLU A 162 2.52 -5.83 1.65
C GLU A 162 3.68 -6.74 1.24
N LEU A 163 3.70 -7.97 1.76
CA LEU A 163 4.78 -8.94 1.50
C LEU A 163 4.44 -9.85 0.33
N GLY A 164 5.29 -9.83 -0.68
CA GLY A 164 5.20 -10.75 -1.81
C GLY A 164 5.86 -12.10 -1.47
N LEU A 165 5.08 -13.15 -1.26
CA LEU A 165 5.61 -14.50 -0.96
C LEU A 165 6.22 -15.18 -2.17
N GLN A 166 5.77 -14.89 -3.36
CA GLN A 166 6.36 -15.30 -4.65
C GLN A 166 6.53 -16.82 -4.81
N THR A 167 5.59 -17.62 -4.33
CA THR A 167 5.58 -19.10 -4.46
C THR A 167 4.86 -19.55 -5.70
#